data_542fdd1b994498b56df46e5d04328137
#
_entry.id   542fdd1b994498b56df46e5d04328137
#
_cell.length_a   1.000
_cell.length_b   1.000
_cell.length_c   1.000
_cell.angle_alpha   90.00
_cell.angle_beta   90.00
_cell.angle_gamma   90.00
#
_symmetry.space_group_name_H-M   'P 1'
#
loop_
_entity.id
_entity.type
_entity.pdbx_description
1 polymer ?
#
loop_
_entity_poly.entity_id
_entity_poly.type
_entity_poly.pdbx_seq_one_letter_code
_entity_poly.pdbx_strand_id
1 'polypeptide(L)'
;LGDLTPTRDFNFVKDTCKGFIELSKCDAAIGQEVNICSNNEISMRDTLNLIARLMNSDVKFIEDQVRIRPKNSEVFRLWGDNAKIKSLTGYEPSYSLEEGLKETINWFLDKDNLRKYKADIYNV
;
A
#
# COMPACT_ATOMS: atom_id res chain seq x y z
N LEU A 1 5.80 4.89 -15.92
CA LEU A 1 4.73 4.35 -15.09
C LEU A 1 3.66 3.72 -15.99
N GLY A 2 2.81 2.85 -15.44
CA GLY A 2 1.60 2.36 -16.12
C GLY A 2 0.41 3.31 -15.93
N ASP A 3 -0.81 2.75 -16.06
CA ASP A 3 -2.05 3.50 -15.83
C ASP A 3 -2.11 4.00 -14.37
N LEU A 4 -2.45 5.28 -14.20
CA LEU A 4 -2.53 5.94 -12.90
C LEU A 4 -3.96 6.08 -12.38
N THR A 5 -4.95 5.61 -13.14
CA THR A 5 -6.37 5.69 -12.75
C THR A 5 -6.81 4.63 -11.75
N PRO A 6 -6.23 3.38 -11.72
CA PRO A 6 -6.65 2.38 -10.77
C PRO A 6 -6.54 2.83 -9.32
N THR A 7 -7.47 2.34 -8.48
CA THR A 7 -7.47 2.62 -7.05
C THR A 7 -7.00 1.40 -6.26
N ARG A 8 -6.37 1.67 -5.12
CA ARG A 8 -5.82 0.66 -4.21
C ARG A 8 -6.11 1.05 -2.76
N ASP A 9 -6.15 0.04 -1.92
CA ASP A 9 -6.06 0.16 -0.47
C ASP A 9 -4.61 -0.13 -0.07
N PHE A 10 -3.89 0.91 0.35
CA PHE A 10 -2.51 0.78 0.81
C PHE A 10 -2.51 0.60 2.33
N ASN A 11 -2.06 -0.56 2.76
CA ASN A 11 -1.89 -0.85 4.18
C ASN A 11 -0.43 -0.71 4.57
N PHE A 12 -0.15 0.04 5.64
CA PHE A 12 1.22 0.19 6.10
C PHE A 12 1.72 -1.11 6.73
N VAL A 13 2.99 -1.45 6.48
CA VAL A 13 3.55 -2.76 6.88
C VAL A 13 3.42 -3.04 8.37
N LYS A 14 3.58 -2.02 9.24
CA LYS A 14 3.43 -2.19 10.70
C LYS A 14 1.99 -2.53 11.08
N ASP A 15 1.00 -1.97 10.39
CA ASP A 15 -0.42 -2.33 10.59
C ASP A 15 -0.72 -3.75 10.10
N THR A 16 -0.11 -4.16 8.99
CA THR A 16 -0.19 -5.56 8.54
C THR A 16 0.37 -6.50 9.60
N CYS A 17 1.56 -6.21 10.14
CA CYS A 17 2.16 -7.00 11.22
C CYS A 17 1.29 -7.02 12.48
N LYS A 18 0.73 -5.87 12.88
CA LYS A 18 -0.20 -5.77 13.99
C LYS A 18 -1.43 -6.66 13.77
N GLY A 19 -2.01 -6.63 12.58
CA GLY A 19 -3.16 -7.47 12.23
C GLY A 19 -2.85 -8.97 12.37
N PHE A 20 -1.69 -9.42 11.89
CA PHE A 20 -1.26 -10.82 12.09
C PHE A 20 -1.09 -11.17 13.58
N ILE A 21 -0.49 -10.28 14.36
CA ILE A 21 -0.30 -10.50 15.80
C ILE A 21 -1.65 -10.59 16.53
N GLU A 22 -2.60 -9.71 16.22
CA GLU A 22 -3.92 -9.74 16.84
C GLU A 22 -4.73 -11.00 16.44
N LEU A 23 -4.66 -11.40 15.17
CA LEU A 23 -5.29 -12.64 14.71
C LEU A 23 -4.68 -13.89 15.36
N SER A 24 -3.36 -13.91 15.58
CA SER A 24 -2.69 -15.04 16.21
C SER A 24 -3.10 -15.29 17.67
N LYS A 25 -3.69 -14.28 18.33
CA LYS A 25 -4.21 -14.34 19.70
C LYS A 25 -5.70 -14.64 19.77
N CYS A 26 -6.38 -14.73 18.62
CA CYS A 26 -7.83 -14.84 18.53
C CYS A 26 -8.26 -16.24 18.10
N ASP A 27 -8.66 -17.09 19.04
CA ASP A 27 -9.12 -18.46 18.75
C ASP A 27 -10.32 -18.48 17.78
N ALA A 28 -11.17 -17.47 17.83
CA ALA A 28 -12.33 -17.33 16.93
C ALA A 28 -11.91 -17.08 15.47
N ALA A 29 -10.66 -16.71 15.19
CA ALA A 29 -10.13 -16.52 13.85
C ALA A 29 -9.63 -17.84 13.22
N ILE A 30 -9.50 -18.93 13.99
CA ILE A 30 -9.00 -20.20 13.49
C ILE A 30 -9.94 -20.75 12.39
N GLY A 31 -9.34 -21.06 11.23
CA GLY A 31 -10.08 -21.54 10.06
C GLY A 31 -10.91 -20.48 9.33
N GLN A 32 -10.74 -19.20 9.68
CA GLN A 32 -11.42 -18.08 9.03
C GLN A 32 -10.52 -17.39 8.00
N GLU A 33 -11.12 -16.97 6.89
CA GLU A 33 -10.49 -16.02 5.96
C GLU A 33 -10.74 -14.59 6.47
N VAL A 34 -9.67 -13.84 6.73
CA VAL A 34 -9.76 -12.50 7.33
C VAL A 34 -8.83 -11.53 6.57
N ASN A 35 -9.39 -10.43 6.09
CA ASN A 35 -8.61 -9.38 5.44
C ASN A 35 -7.98 -8.44 6.47
N ILE A 36 -6.70 -8.11 6.25
CA ILE A 36 -6.00 -7.04 6.98
C ILE A 36 -5.77 -5.90 5.99
N CYS A 37 -6.50 -4.80 6.16
CA CYS A 37 -6.47 -3.67 5.23
C CYS A 37 -6.82 -2.37 5.96
N SER A 38 -6.56 -1.23 5.29
CA SER A 38 -6.81 0.09 5.87
C SER A 38 -8.29 0.51 5.77
N ASN A 39 -9.04 -0.11 4.85
CA ASN A 39 -10.39 0.30 4.44
C ASN A 39 -10.42 1.73 3.85
N ASN A 40 -9.33 2.15 3.21
CA ASN A 40 -9.19 3.45 2.59
C ASN A 40 -8.74 3.31 1.15
N GLU A 41 -9.51 3.87 0.23
CA GLU A 41 -9.27 3.76 -1.22
C GLU A 41 -8.67 5.06 -1.77
N ILE A 42 -7.60 4.94 -2.53
CA ILE A 42 -6.94 6.06 -3.18
C ILE A 42 -6.46 5.67 -4.59
N SER A 43 -6.49 6.63 -5.55
CA SER A 43 -5.94 6.39 -6.88
C SER A 43 -4.41 6.33 -6.88
N MET A 44 -3.83 5.63 -7.86
CA MET A 44 -2.38 5.64 -8.06
C MET A 44 -1.87 7.06 -8.29
N ARG A 45 -2.61 7.88 -9.03
CA ARG A 45 -2.26 9.30 -9.29
C ARG A 45 -2.21 10.11 -8.00
N ASP A 46 -3.23 10.01 -7.16
CA ASP A 46 -3.28 10.77 -5.90
C ASP A 46 -2.22 10.28 -4.91
N THR A 47 -1.93 8.99 -4.90
CA THR A 47 -0.82 8.43 -4.12
C THR A 47 0.52 9.02 -4.54
N LEU A 48 0.80 9.11 -5.84
CA LEU A 48 2.03 9.70 -6.35
C LEU A 48 2.12 11.20 -6.05
N ASN A 49 1.01 11.94 -6.19
CA ASN A 49 0.94 13.35 -5.83
C ASN A 49 1.21 13.55 -4.32
N LEU A 50 0.67 12.67 -3.49
CA LEU A 50 0.92 12.69 -2.05
C LEU A 50 2.41 12.44 -1.74
N ILE A 51 3.03 11.45 -2.36
CA ILE A 51 4.47 11.17 -2.21
C ILE A 51 5.30 12.37 -2.65
N ALA A 52 5.04 12.96 -3.83
CA ALA A 52 5.76 14.11 -4.34
C ALA A 52 5.66 15.30 -3.36
N ARG A 53 4.46 15.56 -2.82
CA ARG A 53 4.24 16.58 -1.79
C ARG A 53 5.04 16.31 -0.53
N LEU A 54 5.03 15.09 -0.02
CA LEU A 54 5.75 14.70 1.19
C LEU A 54 7.27 14.80 1.04
N MET A 55 7.77 14.57 -0.17
CA MET A 55 9.18 14.71 -0.51
C MET A 55 9.57 16.15 -0.90
N ASN A 56 8.61 17.08 -0.92
CA ASN A 56 8.80 18.43 -1.43
C ASN A 56 9.49 18.47 -2.80
N SER A 57 9.05 17.58 -3.70
CA SER A 57 9.66 17.36 -5.01
C SER A 57 8.69 17.76 -6.12
N ASP A 58 9.17 18.52 -7.11
CA ASP A 58 8.46 18.79 -8.34
C ASP A 58 8.81 17.73 -9.38
N VAL A 59 7.93 16.73 -9.55
CA VAL A 59 8.15 15.59 -10.44
C VAL A 59 7.06 15.52 -11.51
N LYS A 60 7.45 15.18 -12.73
CA LYS A 60 6.51 14.84 -13.81
C LYS A 60 6.36 13.32 -13.90
N PHE A 61 5.13 12.85 -13.82
CA PHE A 61 4.82 11.44 -14.04
C PHE A 61 4.64 11.19 -15.52
N ILE A 62 5.48 10.31 -16.08
CA ILE A 62 5.43 9.90 -17.49
C ILE A 62 4.79 8.52 -17.54
N GLU A 63 3.66 8.42 -18.23
CA GLU A 63 3.00 7.15 -18.53
C GLU A 63 3.70 6.50 -19.73
N ASP A 64 4.02 5.22 -19.61
CA ASP A 64 4.71 4.43 -20.61
C ASP A 64 3.75 3.35 -21.13
N GLN A 65 3.47 3.37 -22.44
CA GLN A 65 2.54 2.45 -23.07
C GLN A 65 2.95 0.98 -22.90
N VAL A 66 4.27 0.70 -22.83
CA VAL A 66 4.78 -0.66 -22.59
C VAL A 66 4.41 -1.19 -21.18
N ARG A 67 4.14 -0.27 -20.24
CA ARG A 67 3.77 -0.60 -18.86
C ARG A 67 2.27 -0.59 -18.61
N ILE A 68 1.47 -0.24 -19.61
CA ILE A 68 0.01 -0.30 -19.52
C ILE A 68 -0.41 -1.76 -19.71
N ARG A 69 -1.05 -2.33 -18.71
CA ARG A 69 -1.57 -3.68 -18.77
C ARG A 69 -2.73 -3.77 -19.78
N PRO A 70 -2.89 -4.93 -20.46
CA PRO A 70 -4.08 -5.15 -21.28
C PRO A 70 -5.36 -4.94 -20.46
N LYS A 71 -6.39 -4.33 -21.06
CA LYS A 71 -7.65 -3.98 -20.36
C LYS A 71 -8.28 -5.16 -19.59
N ASN A 72 -8.13 -6.38 -20.12
CA ASN A 72 -8.72 -7.58 -19.51
C ASN A 72 -7.91 -8.13 -18.32
N SER A 73 -6.70 -7.61 -18.05
CA SER A 73 -5.85 -8.02 -16.94
C SER A 73 -5.66 -6.92 -15.89
N GLU A 74 -6.22 -5.71 -16.12
CA GLU A 74 -6.11 -4.62 -15.16
C GLU A 74 -7.22 -4.72 -14.10
N VAL A 75 -6.81 -4.66 -12.84
CA VAL A 75 -7.71 -4.54 -11.70
C VAL A 75 -7.88 -3.06 -11.40
N PHE A 76 -8.96 -2.46 -11.89
CA PHE A 76 -9.19 -1.02 -11.74
C PHE A 76 -9.44 -0.60 -10.30
N ARG A 77 -10.04 -1.47 -9.49
CA ARG A 77 -10.35 -1.20 -8.09
C ARG A 77 -9.94 -2.37 -7.22
N LEU A 78 -9.09 -2.12 -6.24
CA LEU A 78 -8.78 -3.07 -5.18
C LEU A 78 -8.91 -2.35 -3.83
N TRP A 79 -10.00 -2.67 -3.12
CA TRP A 79 -10.35 -2.06 -1.86
C TRP A 79 -10.73 -3.15 -0.86
N GLY A 80 -10.12 -3.10 0.33
CA GLY A 80 -10.33 -4.09 1.37
C GLY A 80 -11.41 -3.68 2.37
N ASP A 81 -12.16 -4.67 2.87
CA ASP A 81 -13.06 -4.52 4.00
C ASP A 81 -12.41 -5.13 5.26
N ASN A 82 -12.20 -4.31 6.29
CA ASN A 82 -11.61 -4.71 7.56
C ASN A 82 -12.65 -4.93 8.68
N ALA A 83 -13.95 -4.93 8.38
CA ALA A 83 -15.00 -5.10 9.38
C ALA A 83 -14.86 -6.41 10.15
N LYS A 84 -14.48 -7.50 9.48
CA LYS A 84 -14.32 -8.82 10.08
C LYS A 84 -13.18 -8.87 11.09
N ILE A 85 -12.00 -8.34 10.76
CA ILE A 85 -10.89 -8.32 11.72
C ILE A 85 -11.20 -7.42 12.91
N LYS A 86 -11.85 -6.28 12.68
CA LYS A 86 -12.32 -5.39 13.76
C LYS A 86 -13.26 -6.12 14.72
N SER A 87 -14.24 -6.85 14.19
CA SER A 87 -15.22 -7.57 15.01
C SER A 87 -14.59 -8.72 15.81
N LEU A 88 -13.59 -9.41 15.25
CA LEU A 88 -12.93 -10.55 15.89
C LEU A 88 -11.89 -10.12 16.94
N THR A 89 -11.14 -9.05 16.69
CA THR A 89 -9.93 -8.72 17.48
C THR A 89 -9.93 -7.32 18.05
N GLY A 90 -10.86 -6.46 17.63
CA GLY A 90 -10.78 -5.02 17.94
C GLY A 90 -9.68 -4.29 17.18
N TYR A 91 -9.11 -4.91 16.14
CA TYR A 91 -8.07 -4.30 15.32
C TYR A 91 -8.50 -2.97 14.71
N GLU A 92 -7.63 -1.97 14.83
CA GLU A 92 -7.73 -0.70 14.12
C GLU A 92 -6.37 -0.36 13.51
N PRO A 93 -6.31 0.11 12.26
CA PRO A 93 -5.07 0.67 11.70
C PRO A 93 -4.53 1.78 12.61
N SER A 94 -3.24 1.79 12.85
CA SER A 94 -2.56 2.79 13.71
C SER A 94 -1.97 3.93 12.91
N TYR A 95 -1.86 3.77 11.59
CA TYR A 95 -1.26 4.73 10.68
C TYR A 95 -2.25 5.17 9.63
N SER A 96 -2.34 6.47 9.41
CA SER A 96 -2.90 7.01 8.17
C SER A 96 -1.98 6.70 6.99
N LEU A 97 -2.50 6.78 5.76
CA LEU A 97 -1.69 6.63 4.56
C LEU A 97 -0.51 7.61 4.54
N GLU A 98 -0.74 8.86 4.93
CA GLU A 98 0.30 9.89 4.97
C GLU A 98 1.42 9.56 5.96
N GLU A 99 1.07 9.09 7.16
CA GLU A 99 2.06 8.68 8.17
C GLU A 99 2.87 7.47 7.71
N GLY A 100 2.21 6.45 7.17
CA GLY A 100 2.88 5.28 6.62
C GLY A 100 3.82 5.63 5.46
N LEU A 101 3.40 6.54 4.57
CA LEU A 101 4.24 7.02 3.48
C LEU A 101 5.44 7.82 3.99
N LYS A 102 5.29 8.69 4.99
CA LYS A 102 6.42 9.42 5.61
C LYS A 102 7.47 8.47 6.17
N GLU A 103 7.05 7.43 6.90
CA GLU A 103 7.99 6.43 7.41
C GLU A 103 8.68 5.66 6.26
N THR A 104 7.94 5.31 5.23
CA THR A 104 8.47 4.62 4.05
C THR A 104 9.47 5.48 3.31
N ILE A 105 9.17 6.77 3.09
CA ILE A 105 10.08 7.73 2.46
C ILE A 105 11.37 7.85 3.28
N ASN A 106 11.26 8.02 4.60
CA ASN A 106 12.43 8.12 5.47
C ASN A 106 13.31 6.86 5.41
N TRP A 107 12.69 5.69 5.31
CA TRP A 107 13.43 4.44 5.14
C TRP A 107 14.22 4.40 3.82
N PHE A 108 13.64 4.90 2.72
CA PHE A 108 14.31 4.97 1.41
C PHE A 108 15.35 6.09 1.32
N LEU A 109 15.25 7.16 2.13
CA LEU A 109 16.26 8.20 2.19
C LEU A 109 17.57 7.71 2.80
N ASP A 110 17.56 6.62 3.56
CA ASP A 110 18.76 5.94 4.00
C ASP A 110 19.44 5.28 2.80
N LYS A 111 20.70 5.68 2.53
CA LYS A 111 21.47 5.19 1.39
C LYS A 111 21.74 3.69 1.43
N ASP A 112 21.88 3.10 2.60
CA ASP A 112 22.13 1.67 2.76
C ASP A 112 20.88 0.85 2.43
N ASN A 113 19.70 1.39 2.72
CA ASN A 113 18.44 0.79 2.30
C ASN A 113 18.22 0.94 0.80
N LEU A 114 18.47 2.13 0.25
CA LEU A 114 18.30 2.41 -1.18
C LEU A 114 19.20 1.52 -2.06
N ARG A 115 20.44 1.24 -1.64
CA ARG A 115 21.38 0.36 -2.36
C ARG A 115 20.88 -1.07 -2.56
N LYS A 116 19.92 -1.52 -1.79
CA LYS A 116 19.30 -2.86 -1.92
C LYS A 116 18.36 -2.94 -3.13
N TYR A 117 17.97 -1.80 -3.68
CA TYR A 117 17.07 -1.70 -4.84
C TYR A 117 17.85 -1.34 -6.10
N LYS A 118 17.59 -2.04 -7.17
CA LYS A 118 18.19 -1.79 -8.48
C LYS A 118 17.24 -0.91 -9.27
N ALA A 119 17.49 0.41 -9.29
CA ALA A 119 16.64 1.38 -9.97
C ALA A 119 16.53 1.14 -11.49
N ASP A 120 17.57 0.54 -12.09
CA ASP A 120 17.70 0.35 -13.54
C ASP A 120 17.11 -0.98 -14.04
N ILE A 121 16.64 -1.85 -13.14
CA ILE A 121 16.07 -3.14 -13.50
C ILE A 121 14.59 -3.15 -13.16
N TYR A 122 13.75 -3.28 -14.18
CA TYR A 122 12.35 -3.59 -14.00
C TYR A 122 12.22 -5.05 -13.56
N ASN A 123 11.95 -5.27 -12.29
CA ASN A 123 11.65 -6.60 -11.77
C ASN A 123 10.18 -6.90 -12.12
N VAL A 124 9.97 -7.80 -13.07
CA VAL A 124 8.65 -8.36 -13.41
C VAL A 124 8.37 -9.49 -12.43
#